data_68905de56675130e7006fa38840d52e2
#
_entry.id   68905de56675130e7006fa38840d52e2
#
_cell.length_a   1.000
_cell.length_b   1.000
_cell.length_c   1.000
_cell.angle_alpha   90.00
_cell.angle_beta   90.00
_cell.angle_gamma   90.00
#
_symmetry.space_group_name_H-M   'P 1'
#
loop_
_entity.id
_entity.type
_entity.pdbx_description
1 polymer ?
#
loop_
_entity_poly.entity_id
_entity_poly.type
_entity_poly.pdbx_seq_one_letter_code
_entity_poly.pdbx_strand_id
1 'polypeptide(L)'
;MKIGIIGTGHIGKTLALRMPEAGHEVKVANSRGPQTIGQDVLTTGARAVTAADAVADVDVVIVSVPLGRLSEIAPLVRDLPDDVVVLDTMNYYPMRDGAIEALDGGQVESVWVAEQLGRTVVKAWNSIGSDSLARKGQPAGTPGRIALPVAADKDEARRVGMRLVEETGFDAFDAGTLAGSWRHQPGTPPYCTDLTREELPAALAAADAERAPRRRDLAYAIVTERMGDPRGNPDADYFVRLNRVLYM
;
A
#
# COMPACT_ATOMS: atom_id res chain seq x y z
N MET A 1 2.20 -19.02 3.54
CA MET A 1 1.00 -18.77 2.69
C MET A 1 1.43 -18.67 1.24
N LYS A 2 0.50 -18.90 0.32
CA LYS A 2 0.66 -18.62 -1.09
C LYS A 2 0.17 -17.18 -1.36
N ILE A 3 1.03 -16.33 -1.89
CA ILE A 3 0.75 -14.90 -2.09
C ILE A 3 0.92 -14.54 -3.56
N GLY A 4 -0.10 -13.91 -4.15
CA GLY A 4 -0.03 -13.29 -5.45
C GLY A 4 0.15 -11.77 -5.33
N ILE A 5 1.11 -11.20 -6.03
CA ILE A 5 1.34 -9.75 -6.05
C ILE A 5 1.09 -9.23 -7.47
N ILE A 6 0.14 -8.31 -7.61
CA ILE A 6 -0.13 -7.62 -8.87
C ILE A 6 0.47 -6.21 -8.80
N GLY A 7 1.49 -6.00 -9.59
CA GLY A 7 2.26 -4.75 -9.66
C GLY A 7 3.69 -4.91 -9.15
N THR A 8 4.66 -4.47 -9.96
CA THR A 8 6.10 -4.49 -9.67
C THR A 8 6.70 -3.09 -9.58
N GLY A 9 5.87 -2.11 -9.13
CA GLY A 9 6.35 -0.79 -8.73
C GLY A 9 7.16 -0.87 -7.44
N HIS A 10 7.61 0.27 -6.91
CA HIS A 10 8.49 0.30 -5.73
C HIS A 10 7.94 -0.49 -4.53
N ILE A 11 6.65 -0.36 -4.20
CA ILE A 11 6.02 -1.09 -3.09
C ILE A 11 5.94 -2.59 -3.43
N GLY A 12 5.33 -2.94 -4.57
CA GLY A 12 5.15 -4.34 -4.96
C GLY A 12 6.47 -5.09 -5.12
N LYS A 13 7.53 -4.44 -5.64
CA LYS A 13 8.88 -5.00 -5.69
C LYS A 13 9.40 -5.32 -4.28
N THR A 14 9.30 -4.38 -3.35
CA THR A 14 9.79 -4.59 -1.98
C THR A 14 9.04 -5.73 -1.30
N LEU A 15 7.71 -5.82 -1.48
CA LEU A 15 6.91 -6.91 -0.95
C LEU A 15 7.28 -8.25 -1.60
N ALA A 16 7.52 -8.29 -2.93
CA ALA A 16 7.98 -9.48 -3.64
C ALA A 16 9.35 -9.98 -3.17
N LEU A 17 10.19 -9.11 -2.62
CA LEU A 17 11.46 -9.49 -2.00
C LEU A 17 11.28 -9.99 -0.56
N ARG A 18 10.48 -9.30 0.26
CA ARG A 18 10.37 -9.59 1.70
C ARG A 18 9.48 -10.77 2.04
N MET A 19 8.41 -11.00 1.27
CA MET A 19 7.49 -12.11 1.55
C MET A 19 8.13 -13.49 1.43
N PRO A 20 8.97 -13.79 0.40
CA PRO A 20 9.69 -15.06 0.37
C PRO A 20 10.69 -15.22 1.54
N GLU A 21 11.37 -14.13 1.94
CA GLU A 21 12.27 -14.14 3.12
C GLU A 21 11.52 -14.47 4.41
N ALA A 22 10.22 -14.11 4.49
CA ALA A 22 9.34 -14.49 5.59
C ALA A 22 8.75 -15.92 5.46
N GLY A 23 9.14 -16.68 4.44
CA GLY A 23 8.75 -18.07 4.24
C GLY A 23 7.45 -18.26 3.46
N HIS A 24 7.02 -17.29 2.66
CA HIS A 24 5.86 -17.40 1.79
C HIS A 24 6.22 -17.85 0.37
N GLU A 25 5.31 -18.58 -0.27
CA GLU A 25 5.36 -18.86 -1.70
C GLU A 25 4.78 -17.66 -2.45
N VAL A 26 5.59 -16.98 -3.28
CA VAL A 26 5.20 -15.72 -3.91
C VAL A 26 5.19 -15.82 -5.42
N LYS A 27 4.08 -15.43 -6.02
CA LYS A 27 3.91 -15.16 -7.44
C LYS A 27 3.82 -13.66 -7.66
N VAL A 28 4.48 -13.13 -8.69
CA VAL A 28 4.44 -11.70 -8.98
C VAL A 28 4.16 -11.45 -10.45
N ALA A 29 3.28 -10.49 -10.73
CA ALA A 29 2.88 -10.13 -12.07
C ALA A 29 2.89 -8.62 -12.30
N ASN A 30 3.07 -8.20 -13.54
CA ASN A 30 2.87 -6.83 -14.01
C ASN A 30 2.02 -6.82 -15.31
N SER A 31 1.65 -5.62 -15.77
CA SER A 31 0.82 -5.46 -16.98
C SER A 31 1.54 -5.78 -18.29
N ARG A 32 2.86 -5.95 -18.29
CA ARG A 32 3.68 -6.16 -19.50
C ARG A 32 4.11 -7.61 -19.70
N GLY A 33 3.73 -8.48 -18.76
CA GLY A 33 4.04 -9.91 -18.80
C GLY A 33 5.31 -10.31 -18.05
N PRO A 34 5.42 -11.60 -17.68
CA PRO A 34 6.45 -12.09 -16.76
C PRO A 34 7.89 -11.86 -17.25
N GLN A 35 8.12 -11.87 -18.57
CA GLN A 35 9.44 -11.65 -19.18
C GLN A 35 9.98 -10.22 -18.97
N THR A 36 9.15 -9.27 -18.54
CA THR A 36 9.53 -7.88 -18.27
C THR A 36 9.83 -7.62 -16.79
N ILE A 37 9.65 -8.62 -15.94
CA ILE A 37 9.96 -8.52 -14.51
C ILE A 37 11.47 -8.72 -14.34
N GLY A 38 12.13 -7.70 -13.80
CA GLY A 38 13.58 -7.71 -13.59
C GLY A 38 14.03 -8.81 -12.61
N GLN A 39 15.20 -9.36 -12.83
CA GLN A 39 15.78 -10.37 -11.92
C GLN A 39 15.93 -9.85 -10.49
N ASP A 40 16.11 -8.55 -10.32
CA ASP A 40 16.22 -7.85 -9.03
C ASP A 40 14.92 -7.89 -8.20
N VAL A 41 13.79 -8.29 -8.78
CA VAL A 41 12.52 -8.54 -8.08
C VAL A 41 12.41 -9.98 -7.58
N LEU A 42 13.20 -10.90 -8.16
CA LEU A 42 13.07 -12.35 -7.99
C LEU A 42 14.18 -12.97 -7.11
N THR A 43 15.09 -12.16 -6.61
CA THR A 43 16.32 -12.63 -5.93
C THR A 43 16.07 -13.44 -4.65
N THR A 44 14.91 -13.27 -4.01
CA THR A 44 14.55 -13.95 -2.75
C THR A 44 13.60 -15.13 -2.95
N GLY A 45 13.23 -15.47 -4.22
CA GLY A 45 12.44 -16.64 -4.52
C GLY A 45 11.03 -16.38 -5.05
N ALA A 46 10.62 -15.11 -5.26
CA ALA A 46 9.38 -14.81 -5.97
C ALA A 46 9.44 -15.31 -7.41
N ARG A 47 8.32 -15.77 -7.95
CA ARG A 47 8.21 -16.28 -9.33
C ARG A 47 7.44 -15.30 -10.21
N ALA A 48 8.02 -14.89 -11.33
CA ALA A 48 7.34 -14.09 -12.33
C ALA A 48 6.31 -14.94 -13.10
N VAL A 49 5.06 -14.49 -13.13
CA VAL A 49 3.94 -15.19 -13.75
C VAL A 49 3.03 -14.22 -14.50
N THR A 50 2.03 -14.72 -15.22
CA THR A 50 0.96 -13.87 -15.76
C THR A 50 0.07 -13.33 -14.65
N ALA A 51 -0.70 -12.26 -14.92
CA ALA A 51 -1.62 -11.70 -13.92
C ALA A 51 -2.70 -12.72 -13.50
N ALA A 52 -3.18 -13.54 -14.42
CA ALA A 52 -4.13 -14.63 -14.12
C ALA A 52 -3.50 -15.71 -13.21
N ASP A 53 -2.26 -16.11 -13.49
CA ASP A 53 -1.56 -17.11 -12.66
C ASP A 53 -1.20 -16.54 -11.27
N ALA A 54 -0.98 -15.24 -11.17
CA ALA A 54 -0.67 -14.60 -9.90
C ALA A 54 -1.82 -14.67 -8.90
N VAL A 55 -3.06 -14.69 -9.37
CA VAL A 55 -4.26 -14.77 -8.51
C VAL A 55 -4.82 -16.19 -8.38
N ALA A 56 -4.29 -17.15 -9.13
CA ALA A 56 -4.74 -18.54 -9.08
C ALA A 56 -4.09 -19.31 -7.92
N ASP A 57 -4.87 -20.11 -7.20
CA ASP A 57 -4.39 -20.97 -6.10
C ASP A 57 -3.49 -20.23 -5.10
N VAL A 58 -4.05 -19.16 -4.49
CA VAL A 58 -3.40 -18.32 -3.50
C VAL A 58 -4.30 -18.07 -2.28
N ASP A 59 -3.69 -17.85 -1.13
CA ASP A 59 -4.38 -17.47 0.10
C ASP A 59 -4.59 -15.93 0.16
N VAL A 60 -3.68 -15.19 -0.49
CA VAL A 60 -3.62 -13.73 -0.41
C VAL A 60 -3.30 -13.14 -1.79
N VAL A 61 -3.99 -12.07 -2.15
CA VAL A 61 -3.65 -11.22 -3.30
C VAL A 61 -3.29 -9.82 -2.82
N ILE A 62 -2.12 -9.32 -3.19
CA ILE A 62 -1.69 -7.94 -2.93
C ILE A 62 -1.80 -7.14 -4.22
N VAL A 63 -2.63 -6.09 -4.21
CA VAL A 63 -2.82 -5.18 -5.35
C VAL A 63 -1.97 -3.92 -5.11
N SER A 64 -0.94 -3.74 -5.94
CA SER A 64 0.05 -2.67 -5.84
C SER A 64 0.29 -1.98 -7.19
N VAL A 65 -0.76 -1.38 -7.73
CA VAL A 65 -0.78 -0.66 -9.01
C VAL A 65 -1.21 0.79 -8.81
N PRO A 66 -0.97 1.70 -9.77
CA PRO A 66 -1.62 3.01 -9.76
C PRO A 66 -3.14 2.85 -9.69
N LEU A 67 -3.81 3.66 -8.87
CA LEU A 67 -5.25 3.47 -8.59
C LEU A 67 -6.11 3.64 -9.84
N GLY A 68 -5.72 4.52 -10.76
CA GLY A 68 -6.38 4.67 -12.07
C GLY A 68 -6.36 3.42 -12.97
N ARG A 69 -5.56 2.39 -12.61
CA ARG A 69 -5.51 1.10 -13.34
C ARG A 69 -6.37 0.01 -12.71
N LEU A 70 -7.14 0.33 -11.67
CA LEU A 70 -7.91 -0.66 -10.92
C LEU A 70 -8.94 -1.41 -11.77
N SER A 71 -9.56 -0.75 -12.74
CA SER A 71 -10.51 -1.37 -13.67
C SER A 71 -9.93 -2.55 -14.47
N GLU A 72 -8.61 -2.56 -14.72
CA GLU A 72 -7.92 -3.64 -15.41
C GLU A 72 -7.71 -4.86 -14.48
N ILE A 73 -7.68 -4.63 -13.17
CA ILE A 73 -7.44 -5.66 -12.15
C ILE A 73 -8.74 -6.26 -11.64
N ALA A 74 -9.83 -5.48 -11.61
CA ALA A 74 -11.11 -5.92 -11.07
C ALA A 74 -11.61 -7.27 -11.61
N PRO A 75 -11.54 -7.58 -12.93
CA PRO A 75 -11.96 -8.87 -13.44
C PRO A 75 -11.14 -10.07 -12.92
N LEU A 76 -9.87 -9.84 -12.54
CA LEU A 76 -9.00 -10.89 -12.02
C LEU A 76 -9.31 -11.24 -10.56
N VAL A 77 -9.87 -10.29 -9.81
CA VAL A 77 -10.01 -10.37 -8.34
C VAL A 77 -11.44 -10.63 -7.92
N ARG A 78 -12.43 -10.19 -8.71
CA ARG A 78 -13.85 -10.23 -8.35
C ARG A 78 -14.34 -11.63 -8.00
N ASP A 79 -14.00 -12.62 -8.81
CA ASP A 79 -14.53 -13.99 -8.74
C ASP A 79 -13.60 -14.95 -7.95
N LEU A 80 -12.62 -14.41 -7.20
CA LEU A 80 -11.79 -15.23 -6.33
C LEU A 80 -12.62 -15.82 -5.18
N PRO A 81 -12.25 -16.99 -4.64
CA PRO A 81 -12.89 -17.57 -3.46
C PRO A 81 -12.98 -16.57 -2.29
N ASP A 82 -14.03 -16.68 -1.48
CA ASP A 82 -14.32 -15.74 -0.38
C ASP A 82 -13.27 -15.74 0.73
N ASP A 83 -12.52 -16.82 0.87
CA ASP A 83 -11.42 -17.00 1.82
C ASP A 83 -10.10 -16.37 1.36
N VAL A 84 -9.98 -16.01 0.08
CA VAL A 84 -8.81 -15.27 -0.42
C VAL A 84 -8.85 -13.83 0.08
N VAL A 85 -7.84 -13.44 0.86
CA VAL A 85 -7.70 -12.09 1.38
C VAL A 85 -7.07 -11.18 0.33
N VAL A 86 -7.71 -10.05 0.02
CA VAL A 86 -7.17 -9.05 -0.90
C VAL A 86 -6.64 -7.85 -0.12
N LEU A 87 -5.36 -7.52 -0.31
CA LEU A 87 -4.72 -6.35 0.28
C LEU A 87 -4.59 -5.23 -0.75
N ASP A 88 -5.02 -4.04 -0.34
CA ASP A 88 -4.94 -2.79 -1.10
C ASP A 88 -3.80 -1.93 -0.56
N THR A 89 -2.76 -1.69 -1.38
CA THR A 89 -1.64 -0.80 -1.06
C THR A 89 -1.73 0.56 -1.77
N MET A 90 -2.81 0.78 -2.53
CA MET A 90 -2.92 1.91 -3.44
C MET A 90 -3.26 3.21 -2.71
N ASN A 91 -3.02 4.32 -3.37
CA ASN A 91 -3.41 5.66 -2.96
C ASN A 91 -3.85 6.45 -4.19
N TYR A 92 -4.76 7.41 -3.98
CA TYR A 92 -5.27 8.27 -5.03
C TYR A 92 -4.45 9.55 -5.17
N TYR A 93 -3.97 9.79 -6.40
CA TYR A 93 -3.33 11.04 -6.81
C TYR A 93 -3.94 11.50 -8.15
N PRO A 94 -4.80 12.51 -8.18
CA PRO A 94 -5.50 12.93 -9.41
C PRO A 94 -4.55 13.24 -10.58
N MET A 95 -3.37 13.82 -10.29
CA MET A 95 -2.37 14.14 -11.29
C MET A 95 -1.70 12.92 -11.94
N ARG A 96 -1.76 11.75 -11.28
CA ARG A 96 -1.24 10.48 -11.79
C ARG A 96 -2.33 9.58 -12.35
N ASP A 97 -3.46 9.53 -11.66
CA ASP A 97 -4.51 8.53 -11.87
C ASP A 97 -5.66 9.05 -12.75
N GLY A 98 -5.70 10.38 -13.01
CA GLY A 98 -6.85 11.06 -13.57
C GLY A 98 -7.90 11.39 -12.51
N ALA A 99 -8.89 12.21 -12.87
CA ALA A 99 -9.99 12.56 -12.00
C ALA A 99 -10.92 11.35 -11.80
N ILE A 100 -11.24 11.06 -10.54
CA ILE A 100 -12.23 10.05 -10.13
C ILE A 100 -13.27 10.78 -9.30
N GLU A 101 -14.44 11.05 -9.89
CA GLU A 101 -15.49 11.91 -9.32
C GLU A 101 -15.86 11.52 -7.88
N ALA A 102 -16.02 10.24 -7.61
CA ALA A 102 -16.37 9.75 -6.28
C ALA A 102 -15.28 10.10 -5.22
N LEU A 103 -14.00 9.95 -5.58
CA LEU A 103 -12.88 10.26 -4.69
C LEU A 103 -12.65 11.77 -4.56
N ASP A 104 -12.84 12.51 -5.64
CA ASP A 104 -12.83 13.98 -5.61
C ASP A 104 -13.99 14.53 -4.79
N GLY A 105 -15.11 13.80 -4.74
CA GLY A 105 -16.28 14.06 -3.88
C GLY A 105 -16.10 13.63 -2.43
N GLY A 106 -14.94 13.08 -2.04
CA GLY A 106 -14.61 12.72 -0.66
C GLY A 106 -14.94 11.28 -0.24
N GLN A 107 -15.26 10.39 -1.19
CA GLN A 107 -15.40 8.97 -0.86
C GLN A 107 -14.05 8.42 -0.37
N VAL A 108 -14.08 7.56 0.64
CA VAL A 108 -12.88 6.91 1.19
C VAL A 108 -12.26 5.99 0.15
N GLU A 109 -10.96 6.14 -0.12
CA GLU A 109 -10.25 5.44 -1.19
C GLU A 109 -10.46 3.92 -1.15
N SER A 110 -10.28 3.27 0.01
CA SER A 110 -10.40 1.81 0.09
C SER A 110 -11.85 1.31 0.08
N VAL A 111 -12.81 2.15 0.44
CA VAL A 111 -14.24 1.84 0.24
C VAL A 111 -14.54 1.83 -1.26
N TRP A 112 -14.09 2.85 -1.99
CA TRP A 112 -14.21 2.89 -3.44
C TRP A 112 -13.49 1.70 -4.11
N VAL A 113 -12.28 1.36 -3.67
CA VAL A 113 -11.54 0.19 -4.17
C VAL A 113 -12.33 -1.09 -3.96
N ALA A 114 -12.91 -1.30 -2.78
CA ALA A 114 -13.72 -2.48 -2.48
C ALA A 114 -14.96 -2.57 -3.40
N GLU A 115 -15.63 -1.45 -3.66
CA GLU A 115 -16.75 -1.37 -4.59
C GLU A 115 -16.33 -1.71 -6.04
N GLN A 116 -15.21 -1.17 -6.52
CA GLN A 116 -14.72 -1.45 -7.87
C GLN A 116 -14.30 -2.92 -8.05
N LEU A 117 -13.68 -3.50 -7.03
CA LEU A 117 -13.30 -4.92 -7.04
C LEU A 117 -14.48 -5.87 -6.81
N GLY A 118 -15.61 -5.36 -6.29
CA GLY A 118 -16.79 -6.17 -5.93
C GLY A 118 -16.54 -7.08 -4.72
N ARG A 119 -15.57 -6.75 -3.86
CA ARG A 119 -15.23 -7.52 -2.66
C ARG A 119 -14.50 -6.69 -1.61
N THR A 120 -14.56 -7.13 -0.35
CA THR A 120 -13.85 -6.47 0.75
C THR A 120 -12.33 -6.58 0.58
N VAL A 121 -11.62 -5.55 1.04
CA VAL A 121 -10.15 -5.50 1.01
C VAL A 121 -9.59 -5.20 2.40
N VAL A 122 -8.28 -5.40 2.54
CA VAL A 122 -7.49 -4.92 3.68
C VAL A 122 -6.60 -3.79 3.19
N LYS A 123 -6.72 -2.60 3.76
CA LYS A 123 -5.81 -1.49 3.51
C LYS A 123 -4.54 -1.67 4.32
N ALA A 124 -3.39 -1.79 3.65
CA ALA A 124 -2.09 -1.96 4.30
C ALA A 124 -0.96 -1.39 3.43
N TRP A 125 0.16 -1.02 4.02
CA TRP A 125 1.36 -0.43 3.38
C TRP A 125 1.12 0.82 2.54
N ASN A 126 -0.04 1.40 2.58
CA ASN A 126 -0.36 2.61 1.81
C ASN A 126 0.27 3.87 2.42
N SER A 127 0.54 3.87 3.73
CA SER A 127 0.99 5.05 4.49
C SER A 127 2.49 5.05 4.78
N ILE A 128 3.27 4.31 4.02
CA ILE A 128 4.73 4.32 4.11
C ILE A 128 5.36 4.71 2.77
N GLY A 129 6.41 5.53 2.81
CA GLY A 129 7.22 5.83 1.63
C GLY A 129 7.93 4.57 1.13
N SER A 130 8.00 4.41 -0.19
CA SER A 130 8.58 3.21 -0.80
C SER A 130 10.06 2.99 -0.42
N ASP A 131 10.82 4.07 -0.23
CA ASP A 131 12.21 3.98 0.23
C ASP A 131 12.30 3.63 1.73
N SER A 132 11.40 4.16 2.58
CA SER A 132 11.27 3.72 3.98
C SER A 132 10.88 2.23 4.05
N LEU A 133 9.91 1.78 3.24
CA LEU A 133 9.54 0.37 3.18
C LEU A 133 10.73 -0.51 2.79
N ALA A 134 11.54 -0.08 1.83
CA ALA A 134 12.69 -0.86 1.36
C ALA A 134 13.83 -0.93 2.38
N ARG A 135 14.09 0.15 3.14
CA ARG A 135 15.33 0.28 3.93
C ARG A 135 15.17 0.30 5.45
N LYS A 136 13.96 0.65 5.97
CA LYS A 136 13.77 0.91 7.41
C LYS A 136 13.04 -0.21 8.17
N GLY A 137 12.86 -1.39 7.56
CA GLY A 137 12.31 -2.55 8.28
C GLY A 137 13.25 -2.99 9.40
N GLN A 138 12.71 -3.29 10.57
CA GLN A 138 13.42 -3.65 11.79
C GLN A 138 12.86 -4.96 12.38
N PRO A 139 13.63 -5.73 13.15
CA PRO A 139 13.08 -6.85 13.93
C PRO A 139 12.00 -6.40 14.92
N ALA A 140 11.10 -7.32 15.26
CA ALA A 140 10.07 -7.07 16.28
C ALA A 140 10.69 -6.66 17.62
N GLY A 141 10.08 -5.67 18.30
CA GLY A 141 10.56 -5.16 19.59
C GLY A 141 11.73 -4.17 19.50
N THR A 142 12.17 -3.80 18.29
CA THR A 142 13.19 -2.76 18.15
C THR A 142 12.62 -1.39 18.56
N PRO A 143 13.26 -0.64 19.46
CA PRO A 143 12.83 0.71 19.81
C PRO A 143 12.78 1.63 18.58
N GLY A 144 11.68 2.40 18.44
CA GLY A 144 11.51 3.31 17.32
C GLY A 144 11.12 2.62 16.00
N ARG A 145 10.73 1.34 16.03
CA ARG A 145 10.19 0.62 14.87
C ARG A 145 8.98 1.36 14.31
N ILE A 146 8.96 1.55 12.99
CA ILE A 146 7.87 2.25 12.31
C ILE A 146 6.60 1.41 12.40
N ALA A 147 5.47 2.06 12.71
CA ALA A 147 4.15 1.45 12.76
C ALA A 147 3.33 1.80 11.53
N LEU A 148 2.62 0.80 10.99
CA LEU A 148 1.77 0.95 9.82
C LEU A 148 0.31 0.63 10.17
N PRO A 149 -0.63 1.55 9.88
CA PRO A 149 -2.05 1.29 10.07
C PRO A 149 -2.55 0.22 9.09
N VAL A 150 -3.39 -0.67 9.61
CA VAL A 150 -4.08 -1.72 8.84
C VAL A 150 -5.58 -1.59 9.11
N ALA A 151 -6.38 -1.45 8.07
CA ALA A 151 -7.83 -1.32 8.18
C ALA A 151 -8.55 -2.38 7.33
N ALA A 152 -9.59 -2.98 7.88
CA ALA A 152 -10.47 -3.90 7.15
C ALA A 152 -11.78 -4.08 7.91
N ASP A 153 -12.87 -4.39 7.18
CA ASP A 153 -14.18 -4.62 7.80
C ASP A 153 -14.31 -6.04 8.40
N LYS A 154 -13.57 -7.02 7.86
CA LYS A 154 -13.52 -8.38 8.40
C LYS A 154 -12.31 -8.53 9.34
N ASP A 155 -12.55 -8.88 10.60
CA ASP A 155 -11.49 -9.04 11.62
C ASP A 155 -10.44 -10.08 11.23
N GLU A 156 -10.85 -11.19 10.62
CA GLU A 156 -9.94 -12.25 10.19
C GLU A 156 -8.99 -11.76 9.08
N ALA A 157 -9.52 -11.07 8.07
CA ALA A 157 -8.73 -10.48 7.01
C ALA A 157 -7.76 -9.40 7.56
N ARG A 158 -8.24 -8.58 8.53
CA ARG A 158 -7.39 -7.58 9.20
C ARG A 158 -6.22 -8.23 9.93
N ARG A 159 -6.45 -9.34 10.64
CA ARG A 159 -5.35 -10.10 11.30
C ARG A 159 -4.33 -10.64 10.30
N VAL A 160 -4.78 -11.12 9.12
CA VAL A 160 -3.86 -11.53 8.04
C VAL A 160 -3.02 -10.34 7.58
N GLY A 161 -3.63 -9.19 7.30
CA GLY A 161 -2.90 -7.99 6.90
C GLY A 161 -1.90 -7.51 7.95
N MET A 162 -2.31 -7.49 9.24
CA MET A 162 -1.43 -7.12 10.35
C MET A 162 -0.22 -8.06 10.46
N ARG A 163 -0.45 -9.38 10.38
CA ARG A 163 0.63 -10.36 10.39
C ARG A 163 1.62 -10.13 9.26
N LEU A 164 1.15 -9.91 8.04
CA LEU A 164 2.02 -9.66 6.89
C LEU A 164 2.81 -8.33 7.03
N VAL A 165 2.21 -7.30 7.62
CA VAL A 165 2.93 -6.05 7.95
C VAL A 165 4.06 -6.32 8.94
N GLU A 166 3.81 -7.07 10.02
CA GLU A 166 4.84 -7.44 11.00
C GLU A 166 6.01 -8.21 10.35
N GLU A 167 5.69 -9.16 9.48
CA GLU A 167 6.68 -9.97 8.75
C GLU A 167 7.53 -9.14 7.77
N THR A 168 7.05 -7.96 7.34
CA THR A 168 7.85 -7.03 6.54
C THR A 168 8.75 -6.09 7.35
N GLY A 169 8.79 -6.24 8.67
CA GLY A 169 9.69 -5.47 9.54
C GLY A 169 9.10 -4.19 10.12
N PHE A 170 7.77 -4.08 10.19
CA PHE A 170 7.05 -2.91 10.69
C PHE A 170 6.03 -3.33 11.76
N ASP A 171 5.74 -2.46 12.72
CA ASP A 171 4.67 -2.71 13.67
C ASP A 171 3.31 -2.57 12.99
N ALA A 172 2.47 -3.59 13.07
CA ALA A 172 1.09 -3.46 12.60
C ALA A 172 0.22 -2.76 13.64
N PHE A 173 -0.53 -1.75 13.23
CA PHE A 173 -1.49 -1.04 14.06
C PHE A 173 -2.90 -1.27 13.56
N ASP A 174 -3.80 -1.76 14.42
CA ASP A 174 -5.23 -1.92 14.07
C ASP A 174 -5.88 -0.54 13.94
N ALA A 175 -6.16 -0.14 12.70
CA ALA A 175 -6.81 1.13 12.37
C ALA A 175 -8.33 0.98 12.15
N GLY A 176 -8.90 -0.18 12.48
CA GLY A 176 -10.33 -0.44 12.43
C GLY A 176 -10.86 -0.76 11.04
N THR A 177 -12.01 -0.18 10.68
CA THR A 177 -12.75 -0.46 9.44
C THR A 177 -12.24 0.32 8.23
N LEU A 178 -12.61 -0.11 7.03
CA LEU A 178 -12.28 0.61 5.80
C LEU A 178 -12.86 2.03 5.78
N ALA A 179 -14.05 2.23 6.35
CA ALA A 179 -14.63 3.56 6.46
C ALA A 179 -13.77 4.55 7.27
N GLY A 180 -12.96 4.04 8.22
CA GLY A 180 -12.01 4.83 9.00
C GLY A 180 -10.66 5.09 8.30
N SER A 181 -10.36 4.38 7.21
CA SER A 181 -9.04 4.36 6.57
C SER A 181 -8.65 5.70 5.92
N TRP A 182 -9.58 6.63 5.71
CA TRP A 182 -9.27 7.97 5.24
C TRP A 182 -8.25 8.69 6.14
N ARG A 183 -8.15 8.31 7.42
CA ARG A 183 -7.21 8.91 8.38
C ARG A 183 -5.76 8.61 8.08
N HIS A 184 -5.48 7.66 7.23
CA HIS A 184 -4.11 7.35 6.78
C HIS A 184 -3.95 7.38 5.25
N GLN A 185 -4.81 8.14 4.56
CA GLN A 185 -4.69 8.48 3.14
C GLN A 185 -3.66 9.62 2.92
N PRO A 186 -3.22 9.86 1.68
CA PRO A 186 -2.32 10.97 1.36
C PRO A 186 -2.82 12.32 1.88
N GLY A 187 -1.92 13.09 2.49
CA GLY A 187 -2.22 14.42 3.06
C GLY A 187 -2.61 14.41 4.53
N THR A 188 -2.70 13.22 5.16
CA THR A 188 -2.98 13.07 6.60
C THR A 188 -1.70 12.85 7.41
N PRO A 189 -1.70 13.15 8.74
CA PRO A 189 -0.50 13.03 9.57
C PRO A 189 0.17 11.64 9.58
N PRO A 190 -0.54 10.49 9.53
CA PRO A 190 0.12 9.19 9.46
C PRO A 190 0.77 8.87 8.11
N TYR A 191 0.43 9.61 7.04
CA TYR A 191 0.84 9.26 5.70
C TYR A 191 2.32 9.56 5.42
N CYS A 192 3.14 8.51 5.31
CA CYS A 192 4.57 8.58 4.98
C CYS A 192 5.37 9.51 5.92
N THR A 193 5.09 9.44 7.22
CA THR A 193 5.75 10.23 8.27
C THR A 193 6.60 9.38 9.20
N ASP A 194 6.67 8.06 8.96
CA ASP A 194 7.51 7.09 9.69
C ASP A 194 7.31 7.19 11.22
N LEU A 195 6.06 7.10 11.66
CA LEU A 195 5.70 7.19 13.08
C LEU A 195 5.85 5.85 13.79
N THR A 196 6.14 5.90 15.07
CA THR A 196 6.14 4.73 15.94
C THR A 196 4.72 4.32 16.35
N ARG A 197 4.60 3.15 16.98
CA ARG A 197 3.32 2.66 17.51
C ARG A 197 2.72 3.62 18.56
N GLU A 198 3.56 4.30 19.33
CA GLU A 198 3.14 5.26 20.36
C GLU A 198 2.65 6.58 19.77
N GLU A 199 3.25 7.03 18.66
CA GLU A 199 2.91 8.29 17.99
C GLU A 199 1.67 8.18 17.10
N LEU A 200 1.44 6.98 16.51
CA LEU A 200 0.42 6.77 15.48
C LEU A 200 -1.01 7.07 15.93
N PRO A 201 -1.48 6.74 17.15
CA PRO A 201 -2.84 7.06 17.58
C PRO A 201 -3.15 8.56 17.58
N ALA A 202 -2.21 9.39 18.06
CA ALA A 202 -2.38 10.83 18.05
C ALA A 202 -2.43 11.41 16.62
N ALA A 203 -1.60 10.88 15.72
CA ALA A 203 -1.58 11.29 14.33
C ALA A 203 -2.89 10.89 13.59
N LEU A 204 -3.42 9.68 13.84
CA LEU A 204 -4.72 9.25 13.30
C LEU A 204 -5.87 10.14 13.80
N ALA A 205 -5.84 10.53 15.08
CA ALA A 205 -6.83 11.42 15.67
C ALA A 205 -6.76 12.86 15.12
N ALA A 206 -5.55 13.33 14.75
CA ALA A 206 -5.31 14.66 14.18
C ALA A 206 -5.58 14.74 12.66
N ALA A 207 -5.99 13.65 12.02
CA ALA A 207 -6.32 13.65 10.60
C ALA A 207 -7.50 14.60 10.30
N ASP A 208 -7.37 15.38 9.23
CA ASP A 208 -8.32 16.39 8.79
C ASP A 208 -8.72 16.09 7.33
N ALA A 209 -9.94 15.62 7.12
CA ALA A 209 -10.44 15.18 5.83
C ALA A 209 -10.56 16.34 4.82
N GLU A 210 -10.88 17.56 5.29
CA GLU A 210 -11.05 18.73 4.41
C GLU A 210 -9.70 19.24 3.88
N ARG A 211 -8.65 19.15 4.70
CA ARG A 211 -7.31 19.63 4.35
C ARG A 211 -6.47 18.60 3.61
N ALA A 212 -6.75 17.31 3.79
CA ALA A 212 -5.93 16.23 3.25
C ALA A 212 -5.75 16.30 1.72
N PRO A 213 -6.79 16.52 0.88
CA PRO A 213 -6.60 16.59 -0.57
C PRO A 213 -5.63 17.71 -1.00
N ARG A 214 -5.76 18.91 -0.43
CA ARG A 214 -4.86 20.03 -0.74
C ARG A 214 -3.43 19.76 -0.30
N ARG A 215 -3.23 19.17 0.87
CA ARG A 215 -1.91 18.81 1.40
C ARG A 215 -1.24 17.73 0.54
N ARG A 216 -2.01 16.71 0.12
CA ARG A 216 -1.56 15.68 -0.82
C ARG A 216 -1.05 16.30 -2.12
N ASP A 217 -1.84 17.17 -2.74
CA ASP A 217 -1.52 17.77 -4.03
C ASP A 217 -0.30 18.69 -3.94
N LEU A 218 -0.17 19.43 -2.84
CA LEU A 218 1.00 20.26 -2.56
C LEU A 218 2.27 19.41 -2.41
N ALA A 219 2.21 18.32 -1.61
CA ALA A 219 3.34 17.41 -1.47
C ALA A 219 3.76 16.78 -2.79
N TYR A 220 2.78 16.33 -3.59
CA TYR A 220 3.04 15.76 -4.91
C TYR A 220 3.73 16.77 -5.83
N ALA A 221 3.25 18.01 -5.88
CA ALA A 221 3.85 19.07 -6.70
C ALA A 221 5.31 19.36 -6.29
N ILE A 222 5.58 19.46 -4.97
CA ILE A 222 6.93 19.71 -4.44
C ILE A 222 7.88 18.54 -4.77
N VAL A 223 7.42 17.30 -4.60
CA VAL A 223 8.23 16.11 -4.90
C VAL A 223 8.53 16.04 -6.41
N THR A 224 7.52 16.27 -7.26
CA THR A 224 7.67 16.23 -8.72
C THR A 224 8.63 17.31 -9.22
N GLU A 225 8.54 18.52 -8.70
CA GLU A 225 9.46 19.61 -9.04
C GLU A 225 10.90 19.26 -8.66
N ARG A 226 11.11 18.76 -7.43
CA ARG A 226 12.44 18.39 -6.95
C ARG A 226 13.05 17.21 -7.70
N MET A 227 12.26 16.20 -8.04
CA MET A 227 12.74 14.97 -8.68
C MET A 227 12.99 15.14 -10.19
N GLY A 228 12.26 16.06 -10.83
CA GLY A 228 12.29 16.24 -12.30
C GLY A 228 11.71 15.05 -13.09
N ASP A 229 11.52 13.91 -12.48
CA ASP A 229 10.83 12.72 -13.04
C ASP A 229 9.75 12.24 -12.05
N PRO A 230 8.47 12.30 -12.40
CA PRO A 230 7.38 11.87 -11.53
C PRO A 230 7.40 10.37 -11.20
N ARG A 231 8.21 9.58 -11.91
CA ARG A 231 8.41 8.14 -11.64
C ARG A 231 9.57 7.90 -10.67
N GLY A 232 10.31 8.94 -10.31
CA GLY A 232 11.41 8.86 -9.36
C GLY A 232 10.94 8.39 -7.98
N ASN A 233 11.85 7.79 -7.22
CA ASN A 233 11.61 7.40 -5.83
C ASN A 233 12.33 8.41 -4.92
N PRO A 234 11.62 9.29 -4.21
CA PRO A 234 12.26 10.26 -3.35
C PRO A 234 12.98 9.55 -2.18
N ASP A 235 14.12 10.08 -1.80
CA ASP A 235 14.83 9.65 -0.59
C ASP A 235 13.90 9.71 0.63
N ALA A 236 13.93 8.65 1.46
CA ALA A 236 13.02 8.53 2.60
C ALA A 236 13.12 9.70 3.56
N ASP A 237 14.34 10.13 3.91
CA ASP A 237 14.53 11.17 4.91
C ASP A 237 14.04 12.54 4.43
N TYR A 238 14.20 12.82 3.14
CA TYR A 238 13.60 14.00 2.53
C TYR A 238 12.07 13.90 2.52
N PHE A 239 11.52 12.78 2.05
CA PHE A 239 10.08 12.61 1.88
C PHE A 239 9.34 12.65 3.22
N VAL A 240 9.88 11.96 4.23
CA VAL A 240 9.32 11.98 5.60
C VAL A 240 9.35 13.38 6.19
N ARG A 241 10.48 14.12 6.07
CA ARG A 241 10.56 15.50 6.57
C ARG A 241 9.56 16.43 5.89
N LEU A 242 9.42 16.32 4.57
CA LEU A 242 8.43 17.11 3.82
C LEU A 242 7.00 16.84 4.32
N ASN A 243 6.64 15.56 4.44
CA ASN A 243 5.29 15.17 4.88
C ASN A 243 5.03 15.59 6.32
N ARG A 244 6.00 15.45 7.22
CA ARG A 244 5.87 15.94 8.60
C ARG A 244 5.61 17.46 8.66
N VAL A 245 6.31 18.25 7.85
CA VAL A 245 6.09 19.71 7.78
C VAL A 245 4.70 20.07 7.24
N LEU A 246 4.20 19.33 6.25
CA LEU A 246 2.93 19.64 5.58
C LEU A 246 1.70 19.07 6.31
N TYR A 247 1.83 17.91 6.95
CA TYR A 247 0.69 17.14 7.45
C TYR A 247 0.53 17.19 8.96
N MET A 248 1.61 17.40 9.69
CA MET A 248 1.62 17.48 11.16
C MET A 248 1.74 18.92 11.66
#